data_e9dfaa03ca24bdcb2dd1a9f9e29a194d
#
_entry.id   e9dfaa03ca24bdcb2dd1a9f9e29a194d
#
_cell.length_a   1.000
_cell.length_b   1.000
_cell.length_c   1.000
_cell.angle_alpha   90.00
_cell.angle_beta   90.00
_cell.angle_gamma   90.00
#
_symmetry.space_group_name_H-M   'P 1'
#
loop_
_entity.id
_entity.type
_entity.pdbx_description
1 polymer ?
#
loop_
_entity_poly.entity_id
_entity_poly.type
_entity_poly.pdbx_seq_one_letter_code
_entity_poly.pdbx_strand_id
1 'polypeptide(L)'
;MKSKRIFDLCASLLLILMVSPVLIGVAIIISLSGHPPIYRSKRIGLNGCMFNCYKFTSMKDISTLPIEIQNNILKELHAKGHMKNDPRVTKFGKWIRKTSIDELPQLFNVLFGNMSLVGPRPISQYEADKYGKKIEYYKKSTPGITGIWQVSGRDEVKYKRRVAM
;
A
#
# COMPACT_ATOMS: atom_id res chain seq x y z
N MET A 1 25.00 0.51 -0.72
CA MET A 1 23.77 -0.02 -0.10
C MET A 1 23.65 0.30 1.41
N LYS A 2 24.73 0.22 2.21
CA LYS A 2 24.67 0.50 3.66
C LYS A 2 24.24 1.95 3.98
N SER A 3 24.80 2.94 3.30
CA SER A 3 24.48 4.37 3.50
C SER A 3 23.01 4.71 3.24
N LYS A 4 22.41 4.14 2.17
CA LYS A 4 20.97 4.31 1.88
C LYS A 4 20.11 3.73 3.01
N ARG A 5 20.48 2.57 3.55
CA ARG A 5 19.74 1.94 4.64
C ARG A 5 19.78 2.76 5.92
N ILE A 6 20.94 3.35 6.27
CA ILE A 6 21.08 4.24 7.42
C ILE A 6 20.19 5.47 7.23
N PHE A 7 20.22 6.09 6.03
CA PHE A 7 19.33 7.20 5.72
C PHE A 7 17.86 6.82 5.87
N ASP A 8 17.42 5.68 5.29
CA ASP A 8 16.05 5.21 5.41
C ASP A 8 15.63 5.01 6.88
N LEU A 9 16.52 4.46 7.72
CA LEU A 9 16.27 4.28 9.16
C LEU A 9 16.10 5.60 9.89
N CYS A 10 17.08 6.51 9.76
CA CYS A 10 17.05 7.79 10.47
C CYS A 10 15.86 8.63 10.01
N ALA A 11 15.64 8.73 8.70
CA ALA A 11 14.55 9.52 8.16
C ALA A 11 13.18 8.91 8.50
N SER A 12 13.00 7.59 8.44
CA SER A 12 11.73 6.96 8.81
C SER A 12 11.43 7.13 10.30
N LEU A 13 12.42 7.04 11.19
CA LEU A 13 12.25 7.27 12.62
C LEU A 13 11.82 8.71 12.88
N LEU A 14 12.52 9.68 12.29
CA LEU A 14 12.17 11.10 12.42
C LEU A 14 10.75 11.38 11.89
N LEU A 15 10.40 10.86 10.72
CA LEU A 15 9.06 11.00 10.15
C LEU A 15 8.00 10.38 11.05
N ILE A 16 8.23 9.17 11.60
CA ILE A 16 7.28 8.54 12.54
C ILE A 16 7.03 9.44 13.75
N LEU A 17 8.09 10.00 14.34
CA LEU A 17 7.96 10.94 15.48
C LEU A 17 7.16 12.18 15.09
N MET A 18 7.45 12.79 13.95
CA MET A 18 6.74 13.99 13.46
C MET A 18 5.26 13.73 13.16
N VAL A 19 4.92 12.59 12.53
CA VAL A 19 3.54 12.28 12.15
C VAL A 19 2.79 11.47 13.21
N SER A 20 3.40 11.16 14.36
CA SER A 20 2.80 10.35 15.42
C SER A 20 1.45 10.87 15.91
N PRO A 21 1.19 12.19 16.08
CA PRO A 21 -0.14 12.67 16.46
C PRO A 21 -1.21 12.30 15.41
N VAL A 22 -0.84 12.40 14.12
CA VAL A 22 -1.74 12.01 13.01
C VAL A 22 -1.98 10.50 13.01
N LEU A 23 -0.92 9.69 13.19
CA LEU A 23 -1.05 8.23 13.27
C LEU A 23 -1.97 7.81 14.40
N ILE A 24 -1.82 8.39 15.58
CA ILE A 24 -2.65 8.09 16.75
C ILE A 24 -4.09 8.56 16.50
N GLY A 25 -4.30 9.78 16.04
CA GLY A 25 -5.64 10.32 15.79
C GLY A 25 -6.42 9.50 14.76
N VAL A 26 -5.80 9.12 13.64
CA VAL A 26 -6.42 8.27 12.61
C VAL A 26 -6.71 6.88 13.16
N ALA A 27 -5.79 6.29 13.93
CA ALA A 27 -6.00 4.98 14.55
C ALA A 27 -7.20 5.00 15.51
N ILE A 28 -7.34 6.02 16.33
CA ILE A 28 -8.48 6.20 17.26
C ILE A 28 -9.79 6.31 16.47
N ILE A 29 -9.86 7.15 15.43
CA ILE A 29 -11.08 7.34 14.62
C ILE A 29 -11.52 6.02 13.98
N ILE A 30 -10.58 5.25 13.42
CA ILE A 30 -10.90 3.95 12.82
C ILE A 30 -11.36 2.95 13.89
N SER A 31 -10.70 2.90 15.06
CA SER A 31 -11.06 2.00 16.15
C SER A 31 -12.46 2.32 16.70
N LEU A 32 -12.80 3.61 16.88
CA LEU A 32 -14.14 4.04 17.31
C LEU A 32 -15.22 3.70 16.27
N SER A 33 -14.84 3.51 15.01
CA SER A 33 -15.74 3.04 13.95
C SER A 33 -15.96 1.52 13.95
N GLY A 34 -15.41 0.79 14.94
CA GLY A 34 -15.56 -0.66 15.08
C GLY A 34 -14.66 -1.49 14.15
N HIS A 35 -13.61 -0.88 13.59
CA HIS A 35 -12.68 -1.57 12.70
C HIS A 35 -11.25 -1.63 13.27
N PRO A 36 -10.47 -2.68 12.98
CA PRO A 36 -9.05 -2.70 13.32
C PRO A 36 -8.34 -1.55 12.59
N PRO A 37 -7.53 -0.72 13.29
CA PRO A 37 -6.94 0.48 12.69
C PRO A 37 -5.93 0.15 11.59
N ILE A 38 -5.22 -0.99 11.69
CA ILE A 38 -4.18 -1.39 10.76
C ILE A 38 -4.62 -2.58 9.90
N TYR A 39 -4.66 -2.37 8.61
CA TYR A 39 -4.80 -3.40 7.59
C TYR A 39 -3.42 -3.89 7.14
N ARG A 40 -3.29 -5.19 6.94
CA ARG A 40 -2.06 -5.85 6.48
C ARG A 40 -2.31 -6.50 5.12
N SER A 41 -1.56 -6.08 4.10
CA SER A 41 -1.62 -6.70 2.78
C SER A 41 -0.32 -7.40 2.42
N LYS A 42 -0.40 -8.63 1.94
CA LYS A 42 0.78 -9.36 1.45
C LYS A 42 1.32 -8.71 0.19
N ARG A 43 2.62 -8.40 0.19
CA ARG A 43 3.33 -7.78 -0.93
C ARG A 43 4.65 -8.48 -1.18
N ILE A 44 5.15 -8.38 -2.41
CA ILE A 44 6.45 -8.91 -2.80
C ILE A 44 7.51 -7.86 -2.48
N GLY A 45 8.55 -8.28 -1.80
CA GLY A 45 9.71 -7.47 -1.43
C GLY A 45 10.98 -7.88 -2.17
N LEU A 46 12.10 -7.43 -1.61
CA LEU A 46 13.44 -7.76 -2.09
C LEU A 46 13.62 -9.29 -2.19
N ASN A 47 14.27 -9.74 -3.25
CA ASN A 47 14.51 -11.15 -3.57
C ASN A 47 13.24 -12.02 -3.66
N GLY A 48 12.07 -11.39 -3.88
CA GLY A 48 10.80 -12.09 -3.96
C GLY A 48 10.19 -12.49 -2.61
N CYS A 49 10.79 -12.09 -1.48
CA CYS A 49 10.27 -12.38 -0.16
C CYS A 49 8.93 -11.67 0.08
N MET A 50 7.93 -12.43 0.57
CA MET A 50 6.64 -11.83 0.92
C MET A 50 6.70 -11.13 2.27
N PHE A 51 6.13 -9.92 2.36
CA PHE A 51 6.01 -9.19 3.62
C PHE A 51 4.61 -8.61 3.81
N ASN A 52 4.28 -8.23 5.03
CA ASN A 52 3.04 -7.53 5.36
C ASN A 52 3.25 -6.02 5.18
N CYS A 53 2.63 -5.44 4.15
CA CYS A 53 2.60 -4.00 3.94
C CYS A 53 1.49 -3.41 4.83
N TYR A 54 1.83 -2.49 5.72
CA TYR A 54 0.91 -1.87 6.66
C TYR A 54 0.21 -0.67 6.06
N LYS A 55 -1.10 -0.58 6.28
CA LYS A 55 -1.92 0.57 5.91
C LYS A 55 -2.98 0.82 6.97
N PHE A 56 -3.52 2.03 7.04
CA PHE A 56 -4.75 2.23 7.77
C PHE A 56 -5.94 1.58 7.07
N THR A 57 -6.85 1.04 7.86
CA THR A 57 -8.10 0.45 7.35
C THR A 57 -8.97 1.55 6.77
N SER A 58 -9.24 1.48 5.48
CA SER A 58 -10.04 2.45 4.73
C SER A 58 -11.33 1.87 4.17
N MET A 59 -11.54 0.57 4.38
CA MET A 59 -12.63 -0.22 3.80
C MET A 59 -13.26 -1.10 4.87
N LYS A 60 -14.57 -1.35 4.73
CA LYS A 60 -15.29 -2.36 5.51
C LYS A 60 -14.85 -3.76 5.07
N ASP A 61 -14.98 -4.73 5.97
CA ASP A 61 -14.83 -6.12 5.60
C ASP A 61 -15.93 -6.52 4.62
N ILE A 62 -15.57 -7.30 3.59
CA ILE A 62 -16.52 -7.75 2.57
C ILE A 62 -17.66 -8.58 3.20
N SER A 63 -17.36 -9.35 4.25
CA SER A 63 -18.33 -10.18 4.96
C SER A 63 -19.45 -9.39 5.63
N THR A 64 -19.25 -8.09 5.88
CA THR A 64 -20.27 -7.21 6.47
C THR A 64 -21.30 -6.68 5.49
N LEU A 65 -21.12 -6.94 4.20
CA LEU A 65 -22.01 -6.49 3.13
C LEU A 65 -23.02 -7.58 2.74
N PRO A 66 -24.17 -7.21 2.14
CA PRO A 66 -25.11 -8.17 1.57
C PRO A 66 -24.45 -9.10 0.55
N ILE A 67 -24.84 -10.37 0.51
CA ILE A 67 -24.21 -11.42 -0.31
C ILE A 67 -24.17 -11.08 -1.80
N GLU A 68 -25.20 -10.41 -2.31
CA GLU A 68 -25.25 -9.97 -3.70
C GLU A 68 -24.15 -8.95 -4.03
N ILE A 69 -23.89 -8.01 -3.10
CA ILE A 69 -22.85 -7.01 -3.24
C ILE A 69 -21.47 -7.69 -3.13
N GLN A 70 -21.31 -8.65 -2.21
CA GLN A 70 -20.07 -9.44 -2.12
C GLN A 70 -19.75 -10.12 -3.44
N ASN A 71 -20.73 -10.82 -4.04
CA ASN A 71 -20.56 -11.54 -5.31
C ASN A 71 -20.18 -10.60 -6.46
N ASN A 72 -20.79 -9.41 -6.53
CA ASN A 72 -20.48 -8.41 -7.55
C ASN A 72 -19.05 -7.86 -7.37
N ILE A 73 -18.64 -7.58 -6.14
CA ILE A 73 -17.27 -7.14 -5.82
C ILE A 73 -16.27 -8.21 -6.24
N LEU A 74 -16.49 -9.47 -5.87
CA LEU A 74 -15.59 -10.57 -6.21
C LEU A 74 -15.46 -10.74 -7.72
N LYS A 75 -16.57 -10.72 -8.46
CA LYS A 75 -16.55 -10.78 -9.93
C LYS A 75 -15.74 -9.64 -10.56
N GLU A 76 -15.94 -8.41 -10.10
CA GLU A 76 -15.20 -7.26 -10.65
C GLU A 76 -13.71 -7.28 -10.29
N LEU A 77 -13.36 -7.68 -9.05
CA LEU A 77 -11.97 -7.85 -8.64
C LEU A 77 -11.27 -8.96 -9.42
N HIS A 78 -11.94 -10.10 -9.68
CA HIS A 78 -11.38 -11.17 -10.51
C HIS A 78 -11.15 -10.71 -11.95
N ALA A 79 -12.09 -9.94 -12.53
CA ALA A 79 -11.98 -9.50 -13.91
C ALA A 79 -10.93 -8.40 -14.11
N LYS A 80 -10.89 -7.40 -13.23
CA LYS A 80 -10.11 -6.17 -13.42
C LYS A 80 -8.96 -6.00 -12.43
N GLY A 81 -8.96 -6.74 -11.31
CA GLY A 81 -7.98 -6.61 -10.23
C GLY A 81 -8.15 -5.37 -9.35
N HIS A 82 -9.07 -4.46 -9.71
CA HIS A 82 -9.40 -3.26 -8.95
C HIS A 82 -10.83 -2.80 -9.26
N MET A 83 -11.40 -2.02 -8.37
CA MET A 83 -12.74 -1.46 -8.48
C MET A 83 -12.67 0.06 -8.37
N LYS A 84 -13.23 0.80 -9.35
CA LYS A 84 -13.16 2.28 -9.38
C LYS A 84 -14.02 2.91 -8.28
N ASN A 85 -15.22 2.34 -8.05
CA ASN A 85 -16.16 2.79 -7.02
C ASN A 85 -16.47 1.62 -6.09
N ASP A 86 -15.52 1.29 -5.23
CA ASP A 86 -15.65 0.16 -4.31
C ASP A 86 -16.59 0.52 -3.14
N PRO A 87 -17.75 -0.16 -2.99
CA PRO A 87 -18.74 0.17 -1.95
C PRO A 87 -18.24 -0.11 -0.53
N ARG A 88 -17.13 -0.83 -0.37
CA ARG A 88 -16.50 -1.06 0.93
C ARG A 88 -15.83 0.19 1.48
N VAL A 89 -15.41 1.13 0.61
CA VAL A 89 -14.67 2.32 1.03
C VAL A 89 -15.56 3.22 1.87
N THR A 90 -15.16 3.44 3.14
CA THR A 90 -15.87 4.34 4.04
C THR A 90 -15.68 5.80 3.63
N LYS A 91 -16.55 6.72 4.11
CA LYS A 91 -16.37 8.16 3.86
C LYS A 91 -15.03 8.65 4.37
N PHE A 92 -14.64 8.28 5.59
CA PHE A 92 -13.34 8.59 6.17
C PHE A 92 -12.21 7.89 5.40
N GLY A 93 -12.41 6.62 5.01
CA GLY A 93 -11.48 5.87 4.17
C GLY A 93 -11.19 6.56 2.84
N LYS A 94 -12.20 7.14 2.20
CA LYS A 94 -12.04 7.92 0.97
C LYS A 94 -11.14 9.14 1.19
N TRP A 95 -11.30 9.83 2.32
CA TRP A 95 -10.49 11.01 2.65
C TRP A 95 -9.01 10.62 2.92
N ILE A 96 -8.73 9.61 3.78
CA ILE A 96 -7.36 9.18 4.07
C ILE A 96 -6.64 8.63 2.82
N ARG A 97 -7.36 8.00 1.89
CA ARG A 97 -6.81 7.55 0.59
C ARG A 97 -6.47 8.71 -0.34
N LYS A 98 -7.34 9.73 -0.42
CA LYS A 98 -7.10 10.92 -1.23
C LYS A 98 -5.85 11.68 -0.76
N THR A 99 -5.60 11.72 0.54
CA THR A 99 -4.45 12.38 1.16
C THR A 99 -3.23 11.47 1.31
N SER A 100 -3.35 10.19 0.95
CA SER A 100 -2.32 9.15 1.16
C SER A 100 -1.94 8.93 2.64
N ILE A 101 -2.75 9.41 3.58
CA ILE A 101 -2.57 9.18 5.01
C ILE A 101 -2.69 7.68 5.33
N ASP A 102 -3.51 6.95 4.57
CA ASP A 102 -3.66 5.50 4.72
C ASP A 102 -2.33 4.73 4.52
N GLU A 103 -1.35 5.31 3.85
CA GLU A 103 -0.05 4.69 3.60
C GLU A 103 1.03 5.04 4.64
N LEU A 104 0.77 6.00 5.57
CA LEU A 104 1.74 6.38 6.61
C LEU A 104 2.24 5.22 7.47
N PRO A 105 1.44 4.18 7.82
CA PRO A 105 1.95 3.02 8.54
C PRO A 105 3.07 2.25 7.82
N GLN A 106 3.26 2.44 6.51
CA GLN A 106 4.39 1.87 5.78
C GLN A 106 5.76 2.38 6.26
N LEU A 107 5.81 3.52 6.97
CA LEU A 107 7.04 3.99 7.63
C LEU A 107 7.59 2.93 8.59
N PHE A 108 6.73 2.16 9.26
CA PHE A 108 7.17 1.02 10.07
C PHE A 108 7.75 -0.12 9.21
N ASN A 109 7.24 -0.33 7.99
CA ASN A 109 7.86 -1.28 7.06
C ASN A 109 9.27 -0.83 6.65
N VAL A 110 9.50 0.48 6.50
CA VAL A 110 10.83 1.03 6.24
C VAL A 110 11.73 0.81 7.44
N LEU A 111 11.26 1.11 8.65
CA LEU A 111 12.01 0.92 9.89
C LEU A 111 12.42 -0.55 10.09
N PHE A 112 11.51 -1.49 9.81
CA PHE A 112 11.78 -2.94 9.91
C PHE A 112 12.60 -3.52 8.74
N GLY A 113 12.86 -2.75 7.68
CA GLY A 113 13.68 -3.16 6.54
C GLY A 113 12.94 -3.88 5.42
N ASN A 114 11.63 -4.01 5.51
CA ASN A 114 10.83 -4.60 4.42
C ASN A 114 10.67 -3.65 3.24
N MET A 115 10.75 -2.33 3.50
CA MET A 115 10.62 -1.27 2.51
C MET A 115 11.73 -0.24 2.65
N SER A 116 11.80 0.66 1.69
CA SER A 116 12.61 1.87 1.63
C SER A 116 11.70 3.09 1.51
N LEU A 117 12.19 4.29 1.79
CA LEU A 117 11.45 5.51 1.49
C LEU A 117 11.24 5.66 -0.01
N VAL A 118 12.28 5.40 -0.80
CA VAL A 118 12.25 5.51 -2.27
C VAL A 118 12.57 4.17 -2.91
N GLY A 119 11.66 3.68 -3.76
CA GLY A 119 11.79 2.41 -4.47
C GLY A 119 10.56 2.11 -5.33
N PRO A 120 10.54 0.97 -6.05
CA PRO A 120 9.37 0.55 -6.80
C PRO A 120 8.17 0.32 -5.85
N ARG A 121 6.95 0.56 -6.34
CA ARG A 121 5.73 0.33 -5.54
C ARG A 121 5.64 -1.14 -5.11
N PRO A 122 5.29 -1.42 -3.84
CA PRO A 122 5.05 -2.79 -3.40
C PRO A 122 3.85 -3.40 -4.14
N ILE A 123 4.08 -4.49 -4.87
CA ILE A 123 3.08 -5.18 -5.70
C ILE A 123 2.56 -6.44 -5.03
N SER A 124 1.32 -6.81 -5.37
CA SER A 124 0.71 -8.09 -5.00
C SER A 124 1.19 -9.22 -5.93
N GLN A 125 0.95 -10.48 -5.55
CA GLN A 125 1.22 -11.62 -6.43
C GLN A 125 0.47 -11.49 -7.76
N TYR A 126 -0.80 -11.10 -7.73
CA TYR A 126 -1.61 -10.86 -8.93
C TYR A 126 -1.01 -9.80 -9.86
N GLU A 127 -0.41 -8.75 -9.30
CA GLU A 127 0.28 -7.73 -10.11
C GLU A 127 1.60 -8.27 -10.66
N ALA A 128 2.34 -9.07 -9.89
CA ALA A 128 3.60 -9.66 -10.31
C ALA A 128 3.45 -10.56 -11.56
N ASP A 129 2.36 -11.30 -11.64
CA ASP A 129 2.07 -12.17 -12.79
C ASP A 129 1.96 -11.37 -14.10
N LYS A 130 1.60 -10.07 -14.00
CA LYS A 130 1.52 -9.15 -15.15
C LYS A 130 2.87 -8.54 -15.54
N TYR A 131 3.91 -8.67 -14.70
CA TYR A 131 5.26 -8.14 -15.00
C TYR A 131 6.01 -9.02 -16.01
N GLY A 132 5.62 -10.30 -16.17
CA GLY A 132 6.33 -11.24 -17.02
C GLY A 132 7.82 -11.30 -16.65
N LYS A 133 8.73 -11.32 -17.62
CA LYS A 133 10.18 -11.38 -17.38
C LYS A 133 10.74 -10.19 -16.58
N LYS A 134 10.04 -9.05 -16.54
CA LYS A 134 10.49 -7.85 -15.80
C LYS A 134 10.39 -8.00 -14.29
N ILE A 135 9.68 -8.99 -13.78
CA ILE A 135 9.59 -9.27 -12.35
C ILE A 135 10.96 -9.49 -11.69
N GLU A 136 11.92 -10.03 -12.44
CA GLU A 136 13.26 -10.26 -11.92
C GLU A 136 14.01 -8.95 -11.63
N TYR A 137 13.78 -7.88 -12.39
CA TYR A 137 14.32 -6.55 -12.09
C TYR A 137 13.67 -5.96 -10.84
N TYR A 138 12.35 -6.11 -10.72
CA TYR A 138 11.61 -5.68 -9.53
C TYR A 138 12.15 -6.34 -8.26
N LYS A 139 12.33 -7.66 -8.26
CA LYS A 139 12.84 -8.44 -7.12
C LYS A 139 14.23 -8.02 -6.65
N LYS A 140 15.04 -7.41 -7.50
CA LYS A 140 16.38 -6.88 -7.14
C LYS A 140 16.32 -5.57 -6.35
N SER A 141 15.13 -4.98 -6.19
CA SER A 141 14.95 -3.68 -5.55
C SER A 141 14.10 -3.81 -4.29
N THR A 142 14.44 -3.06 -3.24
CA THR A 142 13.59 -2.92 -2.07
C THR A 142 12.40 -2.02 -2.43
N PRO A 143 11.13 -2.45 -2.22
CA PRO A 143 9.96 -1.62 -2.49
C PRO A 143 9.99 -0.32 -1.70
N GLY A 144 9.45 0.75 -2.27
CA GLY A 144 9.42 2.08 -1.66
C GLY A 144 8.01 2.56 -1.31
N ILE A 145 7.93 3.50 -0.36
CA ILE A 145 6.71 4.27 -0.08
C ILE A 145 6.43 5.19 -1.28
N THR A 146 7.46 5.82 -1.81
CA THR A 146 7.39 6.63 -3.03
C THR A 146 8.35 6.10 -4.09
N GLY A 147 8.14 6.48 -5.34
CA GLY A 147 8.97 6.05 -6.46
C GLY A 147 8.63 6.82 -7.74
N ILE A 148 9.40 6.57 -8.80
CA ILE A 148 9.34 7.33 -10.05
C ILE A 148 7.91 7.43 -10.58
N TRP A 149 7.16 6.32 -10.67
CA TRP A 149 5.82 6.36 -11.23
C TRP A 149 4.81 7.13 -10.36
N GLN A 150 4.97 7.13 -9.02
CA GLN A 150 4.09 7.89 -8.12
C GLN A 150 4.24 9.41 -8.31
N VAL A 151 5.45 9.88 -8.66
CA VAL A 151 5.70 11.31 -8.92
C VAL A 151 5.49 11.69 -10.39
N SER A 152 5.35 10.71 -11.29
CA SER A 152 5.16 10.92 -12.74
C SER A 152 3.70 10.93 -13.20
N GLY A 153 2.73 11.09 -12.29
CA GLY A 153 1.30 11.17 -12.65
C GLY A 153 0.42 10.06 -12.07
N ARG A 154 0.95 9.20 -11.17
CA ARG A 154 0.17 8.17 -10.43
C ARG A 154 -0.77 7.35 -11.35
N ASP A 155 -2.08 7.49 -11.16
CA ASP A 155 -3.10 6.69 -11.84
C ASP A 155 -3.24 7.01 -13.34
N GLU A 156 -2.73 8.14 -13.81
CA GLU A 156 -2.70 8.51 -15.23
C GLU A 156 -1.64 7.73 -16.02
N VAL A 157 -0.63 7.17 -15.33
CA VAL A 157 0.42 6.39 -15.97
C VAL A 157 -0.10 5.01 -16.37
N LYS A 158 -0.11 4.70 -17.67
CA LYS A 158 -0.52 3.39 -18.21
C LYS A 158 0.32 2.27 -17.57
N TYR A 159 -0.30 1.12 -17.28
CA TYR A 159 0.34 -0.01 -16.58
C TYR A 159 1.68 -0.44 -17.20
N LYS A 160 1.74 -0.58 -18.54
CA LYS A 160 2.99 -0.93 -19.24
C LYS A 160 4.14 0.03 -18.95
N ARG A 161 3.84 1.35 -18.80
CA ARG A 161 4.83 2.37 -18.46
C ARG A 161 5.25 2.28 -16.98
N ARG A 162 4.31 1.97 -16.07
CA ARG A 162 4.63 1.73 -14.65
C ARG A 162 5.63 0.59 -14.47
N VAL A 163 5.48 -0.49 -15.24
CA VAL A 163 6.38 -1.66 -15.23
C VAL A 163 7.75 -1.33 -15.84
N ALA A 164 7.86 -0.28 -16.65
CA ALA A 164 9.12 0.14 -17.29
C ALA A 164 9.92 1.16 -16.43
N MET A 165 9.29 1.76 -15.43
CA MET A 165 9.90 2.70 -14.46
C MET A 165 10.43 1.96 -13.23
#